data_7ef8f80f79c98cba64c38dcc0a3d6558
#
_entry.id   7ef8f80f79c98cba64c38dcc0a3d6558
#
_cell.length_a   1.000
_cell.length_b   1.000
_cell.length_c   1.000
_cell.angle_alpha   90.00
_cell.angle_beta   90.00
_cell.angle_gamma   90.00
#
_symmetry.space_group_name_H-M   'P 1'
#
loop_
_entity.id
_entity.type
_entity.pdbx_description
1 polymer ?
#
loop_
_entity_poly.entity_id
_entity_poly.type
_entity_poly.pdbx_seq_one_letter_code
_entity_poly.pdbx_strand_id
1 'polypeptide(L)'
;MKVGAYTQKLLHAALFYEIWDAMKVTFKHMFHRPITFQYPREQRTIPDAHRGALGLLRYDDGAERCVGCDLCEVACPSHCIKVISAEDKSLPLQRYASEFYIDITKCVFCGYCVEACAVNALAMTKLYEYSTHDKRTLLFDKKRLYEIGERYLADAKKYLYAHNQEKDDQDSRDYRYFFPQSVQKPTQPGPPKHLT
;
A
#
# COMPACT_ATOMS: atom_id res chain seq x y z
N MET A 1 -24.43 -17.85 61.53
CA MET A 1 -24.75 -18.63 60.30
C MET A 1 -23.93 -18.20 59.09
N LYS A 2 -22.61 -18.35 59.15
CA LYS A 2 -21.70 -18.03 57.96
C LYS A 2 -20.77 -19.19 57.58
N VAL A 3 -20.93 -20.34 58.23
CA VAL A 3 -20.08 -21.52 57.99
C VAL A 3 -20.38 -22.18 56.64
N GLY A 4 -21.65 -22.19 56.21
CA GLY A 4 -22.06 -22.81 54.96
C GLY A 4 -21.50 -22.14 53.65
N ALA A 5 -21.32 -20.82 53.69
CA ALA A 5 -20.77 -20.10 52.55
C ALA A 5 -19.24 -20.32 52.38
N TYR A 6 -18.55 -20.53 53.49
CA TYR A 6 -17.09 -20.82 53.44
C TYR A 6 -16.82 -22.25 53.01
N THR A 7 -17.62 -23.20 53.47
CA THR A 7 -17.53 -24.61 53.02
C THR A 7 -17.87 -24.78 51.54
N GLN A 8 -18.87 -24.05 51.03
CA GLN A 8 -19.15 -24.03 49.58
C GLN A 8 -17.99 -23.47 48.78
N LYS A 9 -17.37 -22.36 49.18
CA LYS A 9 -16.19 -21.83 48.49
C LYS A 9 -15.01 -22.78 48.49
N LEU A 10 -14.76 -23.46 49.58
CA LEU A 10 -13.72 -24.50 49.68
C LEU A 10 -14.02 -25.70 48.79
N LEU A 11 -15.26 -26.16 48.73
CA LEU A 11 -15.68 -27.24 47.82
C LEU A 11 -15.56 -26.82 46.33
N HIS A 12 -15.96 -25.60 45.98
CA HIS A 12 -15.79 -25.06 44.62
C HIS A 12 -14.32 -24.97 44.23
N ALA A 13 -13.45 -24.50 45.12
CA ALA A 13 -12.02 -24.45 44.88
C ALA A 13 -11.38 -25.86 44.78
N ALA A 14 -11.79 -26.78 45.67
CA ALA A 14 -11.27 -28.17 45.67
C ALA A 14 -11.72 -28.99 44.45
N LEU A 15 -12.91 -28.74 43.93
CA LEU A 15 -13.45 -29.40 42.75
C LEU A 15 -13.12 -28.68 41.43
N PHE A 16 -12.34 -27.60 41.50
CA PHE A 16 -11.97 -26.79 40.33
C PHE A 16 -13.18 -26.39 39.46
N TYR A 17 -14.31 -26.08 40.09
CA TYR A 17 -15.58 -25.81 39.41
C TYR A 17 -15.44 -24.70 38.35
N GLU A 18 -14.66 -23.68 38.65
CA GLU A 18 -14.39 -22.54 37.72
C GLU A 18 -13.68 -23.02 36.48
N ILE A 19 -12.78 -23.99 36.57
CA ILE A 19 -12.09 -24.58 35.40
C ILE A 19 -13.07 -25.34 34.53
N TRP A 20 -13.99 -26.09 35.14
CA TRP A 20 -15.02 -26.82 34.42
C TRP A 20 -15.98 -25.89 33.67
N ASP A 21 -16.35 -24.75 34.30
CA ASP A 21 -17.18 -23.75 33.63
C ASP A 21 -16.45 -23.07 32.46
N ALA A 22 -15.17 -22.74 32.60
CA ALA A 22 -14.35 -22.24 31.50
C ALA A 22 -14.23 -23.27 30.38
N MET A 23 -14.01 -24.53 30.72
CA MET A 23 -13.96 -25.62 29.73
C MET A 23 -15.28 -25.83 29.01
N LYS A 24 -16.43 -25.69 29.64
CA LYS A 24 -17.74 -25.76 28.98
C LYS A 24 -17.89 -24.69 27.91
N VAL A 25 -17.42 -23.47 28.17
CA VAL A 25 -17.48 -22.36 27.21
C VAL A 25 -16.64 -22.70 25.96
N THR A 26 -15.39 -23.12 26.16
CA THR A 26 -14.52 -23.48 25.03
C THR A 26 -15.04 -24.69 24.26
N PHE A 27 -15.54 -25.69 24.95
CA PHE A 27 -16.14 -26.89 24.34
C PHE A 27 -17.37 -26.53 23.49
N LYS A 28 -18.23 -25.63 24.01
CA LYS A 28 -19.39 -25.12 23.24
C LYS A 28 -18.93 -24.40 21.96
N HIS A 29 -17.87 -23.60 22.03
CA HIS A 29 -17.36 -22.88 20.86
C HIS A 29 -16.74 -23.80 19.81
N MET A 30 -16.24 -24.99 20.19
CA MET A 30 -15.69 -25.98 19.24
C MET A 30 -16.74 -26.45 18.21
N PHE A 31 -18.04 -26.45 18.57
CA PHE A 31 -19.14 -26.83 17.68
C PHE A 31 -19.79 -25.67 16.95
N HIS A 32 -19.32 -24.42 17.20
CA HIS A 32 -19.81 -23.28 16.44
C HIS A 32 -19.25 -23.28 15.00
N ARG A 33 -20.06 -22.79 14.08
CA ARG A 33 -19.60 -22.60 12.70
C ARG A 33 -18.45 -21.61 12.70
N PRO A 34 -17.30 -21.93 12.02
CA PRO A 34 -16.16 -21.03 11.95
C PRO A 34 -16.54 -19.74 11.21
N ILE A 35 -16.04 -18.60 11.71
CA ILE A 35 -16.22 -17.27 11.11
C ILE A 35 -15.00 -16.85 10.27
N THR A 36 -14.01 -17.73 10.15
CA THR A 36 -12.79 -17.50 9.38
C THR A 36 -13.04 -17.67 7.89
N PHE A 37 -12.40 -16.85 7.08
CA PHE A 37 -12.41 -16.99 5.62
C PHE A 37 -11.54 -18.17 5.21
N GLN A 38 -12.03 -18.98 4.29
CA GLN A 38 -11.32 -20.15 3.76
C GLN A 38 -10.40 -19.74 2.59
N TYR A 39 -9.37 -18.96 2.91
CA TYR A 39 -8.36 -18.58 1.92
C TYR A 39 -7.66 -19.83 1.34
N PRO A 40 -7.38 -19.93 -0.01
CA PRO A 40 -7.61 -18.90 -1.04
C PRO A 40 -9.01 -18.95 -1.70
N ARG A 41 -9.90 -19.88 -1.31
CA ARG A 41 -11.23 -20.05 -1.93
C ARG A 41 -12.13 -18.85 -1.66
N GLU A 42 -12.04 -18.32 -0.45
CA GLU A 42 -12.76 -17.13 -0.02
C GLU A 42 -11.76 -16.04 0.31
N GLN A 43 -11.89 -14.90 -0.33
CA GLN A 43 -11.04 -13.73 -0.07
C GLN A 43 -11.87 -12.65 0.62
N ARG A 44 -11.25 -12.00 1.58
CA ARG A 44 -11.86 -10.85 2.24
C ARG A 44 -11.90 -9.65 1.30
N THR A 45 -13.00 -8.90 1.30
CA THR A 45 -13.05 -7.60 0.63
C THR A 45 -12.08 -6.64 1.30
N ILE A 46 -11.14 -6.11 0.53
CA ILE A 46 -10.12 -5.18 1.01
C ILE A 46 -10.70 -3.76 0.98
N PRO A 47 -10.63 -3.00 2.09
CA PRO A 47 -11.09 -1.62 2.13
C PRO A 47 -10.27 -0.71 1.19
N ASP A 48 -10.86 0.42 0.77
CA ASP A 48 -10.20 1.33 -0.17
C ASP A 48 -8.98 2.04 0.44
N ALA A 49 -8.96 2.24 1.77
CA ALA A 49 -7.82 2.79 2.51
C ALA A 49 -6.72 1.76 2.84
N HIS A 50 -6.72 0.60 2.18
CA HIS A 50 -5.73 -0.44 2.43
C HIS A 50 -4.32 -0.02 2.01
N ARG A 51 -3.33 -0.30 2.84
CA ARG A 51 -1.91 -0.01 2.59
C ARG A 51 -1.17 -1.27 2.12
N GLY A 52 -1.39 -1.65 0.86
CA GLY A 52 -0.66 -2.75 0.22
C GLY A 52 0.59 -2.25 -0.52
N ALA A 53 1.05 -3.01 -1.51
CA ALA A 53 2.25 -2.65 -2.26
C ALA A 53 2.10 -1.31 -2.98
N LEU A 54 3.20 -0.57 -3.06
CA LEU A 54 3.28 0.71 -3.74
C LEU A 54 3.27 0.53 -5.26
N GLY A 55 2.63 1.48 -5.95
CA GLY A 55 2.67 1.60 -7.39
C GLY A 55 3.03 3.03 -7.80
N LEU A 56 3.73 3.17 -8.94
CA LEU A 56 3.93 4.46 -9.60
C LEU A 56 2.81 4.70 -10.60
N LEU A 57 2.29 5.92 -10.63
CA LEU A 57 1.20 6.33 -11.49
C LEU A 57 1.72 7.12 -12.69
N ARG A 58 0.99 6.98 -13.80
CA ARG A 58 1.15 7.81 -15.00
C ARG A 58 -0.04 8.76 -15.12
N TYR A 59 0.14 9.80 -15.92
CA TYR A 59 -0.99 10.61 -16.41
C TYR A 59 -1.79 9.82 -17.45
N ASP A 60 -2.99 10.28 -17.74
CA ASP A 60 -3.88 9.63 -18.73
C ASP A 60 -3.28 9.67 -20.18
N ASP A 61 -2.34 10.59 -20.45
CA ASP A 61 -1.58 10.68 -21.67
C ASP A 61 -0.36 9.73 -21.72
N GLY A 62 -0.17 8.90 -20.68
CA GLY A 62 0.94 7.95 -20.56
C GLY A 62 2.25 8.57 -20.06
N ALA A 63 2.31 9.89 -19.83
CA ALA A 63 3.50 10.52 -19.27
C ALA A 63 3.74 10.12 -17.82
N GLU A 64 5.01 10.07 -17.42
CA GLU A 64 5.37 9.78 -16.02
C GLU A 64 5.00 10.96 -15.12
N ARG A 65 4.35 10.69 -13.98
CA ARG A 65 4.07 11.72 -12.97
C ARG A 65 5.29 12.05 -12.14
N CYS A 66 6.17 11.07 -11.92
CA CYS A 66 7.34 11.23 -11.05
C CYS A 66 8.36 12.17 -11.66
N VAL A 67 8.70 13.23 -10.91
CA VAL A 67 9.67 14.27 -11.32
C VAL A 67 11.05 14.07 -10.67
N GLY A 68 11.26 12.97 -9.92
CA GLY A 68 12.54 12.70 -9.27
C GLY A 68 12.94 13.74 -8.22
N CYS A 69 11.99 14.21 -7.40
CA CYS A 69 12.25 15.25 -6.39
C CYS A 69 12.81 14.71 -5.07
N ASP A 70 12.92 13.39 -4.91
CA ASP A 70 13.49 12.66 -3.77
C ASP A 70 12.75 12.82 -2.44
N LEU A 71 11.63 13.57 -2.38
CA LEU A 71 10.85 13.78 -1.16
C LEU A 71 10.35 12.48 -0.53
N CYS A 72 9.99 11.48 -1.35
CA CYS A 72 9.56 10.17 -0.86
C CYS A 72 10.70 9.37 -0.22
N GLU A 73 11.95 9.53 -0.69
CA GLU A 73 13.15 8.93 -0.10
C GLU A 73 13.40 9.53 1.30
N VAL A 74 13.34 10.86 1.41
CA VAL A 74 13.55 11.59 2.68
C VAL A 74 12.44 11.30 3.69
N ALA A 75 11.18 11.21 3.24
CA ALA A 75 10.04 10.94 4.11
C ALA A 75 9.97 9.48 4.60
N CYS A 76 10.76 8.58 4.04
CA CYS A 76 10.70 7.15 4.35
C CYS A 76 11.38 6.83 5.69
N PRO A 77 10.66 6.40 6.75
CA PRO A 77 11.25 6.11 8.05
C PRO A 77 12.14 4.87 8.05
N SER A 78 11.94 3.95 7.11
CA SER A 78 12.74 2.72 6.99
C SER A 78 13.83 2.81 5.92
N HIS A 79 13.98 3.97 5.26
CA HIS A 79 14.95 4.20 4.19
C HIS A 79 14.96 3.09 3.12
N CYS A 80 13.76 2.62 2.76
CA CYS A 80 13.58 1.55 1.78
C CYS A 80 13.43 2.04 0.34
N ILE A 81 13.36 3.37 0.13
CA ILE A 81 13.21 4.00 -1.18
C ILE A 81 14.54 4.59 -1.61
N LYS A 82 14.88 4.39 -2.88
CA LYS A 82 16.03 5.03 -3.54
C LYS A 82 15.59 5.60 -4.86
N VAL A 83 15.85 6.88 -5.06
CA VAL A 83 15.55 7.60 -6.30
C VAL A 83 16.83 8.14 -6.90
N ILE A 84 17.01 7.96 -8.21
CA ILE A 84 18.09 8.58 -8.97
C ILE A 84 17.43 9.49 -9.99
N SER A 85 17.59 10.79 -9.79
CA SER A 85 17.04 11.80 -10.68
C SER A 85 17.99 12.10 -11.82
N ALA A 86 17.44 12.44 -12.99
CA ALA A 86 18.17 12.94 -14.13
C ALA A 86 17.49 14.18 -14.70
N GLU A 87 18.23 14.95 -15.47
CA GLU A 87 17.73 16.15 -16.13
C GLU A 87 17.45 15.88 -17.60
N ASP A 88 16.29 16.32 -18.07
CA ASP A 88 15.92 16.35 -19.47
C ASP A 88 15.27 17.71 -19.80
N LYS A 89 15.94 18.50 -20.60
CA LYS A 89 15.48 19.84 -20.99
C LYS A 89 14.19 19.83 -21.82
N SER A 90 13.80 18.67 -22.35
CA SER A 90 12.56 18.50 -23.09
C SER A 90 11.33 18.39 -22.17
N LEU A 91 11.52 18.11 -20.88
CA LEU A 91 10.45 17.97 -19.90
C LEU A 91 10.11 19.32 -19.24
N PRO A 92 8.86 19.55 -18.86
CA PRO A 92 8.41 20.80 -18.24
C PRO A 92 9.19 21.20 -16.99
N LEU A 93 9.50 20.26 -16.12
CA LEU A 93 10.29 20.48 -14.90
C LEU A 93 11.78 20.16 -15.08
N GLN A 94 12.21 19.82 -16.30
CA GLN A 94 13.60 19.48 -16.64
C GLN A 94 14.20 18.35 -15.78
N ARG A 95 13.38 17.63 -15.00
CA ARG A 95 13.78 16.53 -14.12
C ARG A 95 12.82 15.37 -14.21
N TYR A 96 13.35 14.17 -14.07
CA TYR A 96 12.60 12.92 -13.98
C TYR A 96 13.37 11.90 -13.14
N ALA A 97 12.72 10.87 -12.65
CA ALA A 97 13.39 9.75 -12.01
C ALA A 97 13.95 8.82 -13.10
N SER A 98 15.27 8.77 -13.28
CA SER A 98 15.90 7.80 -14.19
C SER A 98 15.78 6.39 -13.62
N GLU A 99 16.01 6.24 -12.33
CA GLU A 99 15.85 4.99 -11.61
C GLU A 99 15.03 5.22 -10.34
N PHE A 100 14.26 4.22 -9.98
CA PHE A 100 13.42 4.23 -8.77
C PHE A 100 13.35 2.82 -8.20
N TYR A 101 13.76 2.66 -6.96
CA TYR A 101 13.77 1.37 -6.29
C TYR A 101 13.04 1.43 -4.95
N ILE A 102 12.29 0.39 -4.65
CA ILE A 102 11.70 0.18 -3.32
C ILE A 102 12.04 -1.22 -2.84
N ASP A 103 12.72 -1.31 -1.71
CA ASP A 103 12.95 -2.58 -1.02
C ASP A 103 11.73 -2.93 -0.16
N ILE A 104 10.83 -3.76 -0.70
CA ILE A 104 9.61 -4.17 -0.01
C ILE A 104 9.91 -4.97 1.28
N THR A 105 11.08 -5.59 1.38
CA THR A 105 11.46 -6.32 2.59
C THR A 105 11.71 -5.42 3.81
N LYS A 106 11.96 -4.14 3.57
CA LYS A 106 12.17 -3.12 4.62
C LYS A 106 10.96 -2.20 4.79
N CYS A 107 10.08 -2.17 3.79
CA CYS A 107 8.92 -1.27 3.79
C CYS A 107 7.95 -1.63 4.92
N VAL A 108 7.56 -0.63 5.71
CA VAL A 108 6.58 -0.76 6.80
C VAL A 108 5.17 -0.33 6.39
N PHE A 109 4.94 -0.02 5.13
CA PHE A 109 3.66 0.38 4.56
C PHE A 109 2.98 1.55 5.31
N CYS A 110 3.76 2.50 5.83
CA CYS A 110 3.26 3.65 6.58
C CYS A 110 2.51 4.69 5.72
N GLY A 111 2.79 4.77 4.41
CA GLY A 111 2.15 5.71 3.49
C GLY A 111 2.79 7.10 3.42
N TYR A 112 3.78 7.44 4.25
CA TYR A 112 4.40 8.77 4.27
C TYR A 112 5.01 9.20 2.92
N CYS A 113 5.54 8.24 2.15
CA CYS A 113 6.05 8.53 0.82
C CYS A 113 4.96 8.97 -0.16
N VAL A 114 3.73 8.48 0.03
CA VAL A 114 2.57 8.91 -0.77
C VAL A 114 2.14 10.31 -0.35
N GLU A 115 2.07 10.58 0.97
CA GLU A 115 1.72 11.90 1.51
C GLU A 115 2.74 12.98 1.14
N ALA A 116 4.04 12.62 1.12
CA ALA A 116 5.11 13.53 0.73
C ALA A 116 5.18 13.80 -0.79
N CYS A 117 4.47 13.02 -1.61
CA CYS A 117 4.54 13.16 -3.07
C CYS A 117 3.75 14.36 -3.57
N ALA A 118 4.44 15.40 -4.01
CA ALA A 118 3.81 16.65 -4.47
C ALA A 118 2.96 16.48 -5.74
N VAL A 119 3.26 15.47 -6.55
CA VAL A 119 2.62 15.23 -7.87
C VAL A 119 1.73 13.97 -7.88
N ASN A 120 1.45 13.39 -6.72
CA ASN A 120 0.67 12.15 -6.57
C ASN A 120 1.13 11.04 -7.53
N ALA A 121 2.45 10.90 -7.70
CA ALA A 121 3.05 9.87 -8.54
C ALA A 121 3.10 8.50 -7.84
N LEU A 122 3.04 8.47 -6.51
CA LEU A 122 3.01 7.25 -5.71
C LEU A 122 1.61 7.03 -5.14
N ALA A 123 1.15 5.79 -5.14
CA ALA A 123 -0.06 5.39 -4.44
C ALA A 123 0.09 3.99 -3.85
N MET A 124 -0.66 3.72 -2.80
CA MET A 124 -0.81 2.38 -2.28
C MET A 124 -1.90 1.63 -3.04
N THR A 125 -1.69 0.34 -3.24
CA THR A 125 -2.62 -0.52 -3.96
C THR A 125 -3.20 -1.59 -3.05
N LYS A 126 -4.12 -2.39 -3.55
CA LYS A 126 -4.65 -3.55 -2.83
C LYS A 126 -3.79 -4.81 -3.03
N LEU A 127 -2.63 -4.69 -3.69
CA LEU A 127 -1.73 -5.81 -3.90
C LEU A 127 -1.03 -6.20 -2.58
N TYR A 128 -1.28 -7.41 -2.10
CA TYR A 128 -0.63 -8.00 -0.93
C TYR A 128 -0.03 -9.38 -1.22
N GLU A 129 -0.38 -9.97 -2.37
CA GLU A 129 0.11 -11.29 -2.79
C GLU A 129 1.35 -11.15 -3.67
N TYR A 130 2.52 -11.03 -3.05
CA TYR A 130 3.82 -10.94 -3.75
C TYR A 130 4.89 -11.81 -3.10
N SER A 131 4.47 -12.89 -2.42
CA SER A 131 5.40 -13.84 -1.81
C SER A 131 6.29 -14.50 -2.88
N THR A 132 7.53 -14.71 -2.52
CA THR A 132 8.54 -15.28 -3.43
C THR A 132 9.60 -16.07 -2.68
N HIS A 133 10.27 -16.98 -3.36
CA HIS A 133 11.39 -17.75 -2.81
C HIS A 133 12.72 -16.98 -2.87
N ASP A 134 12.84 -15.97 -3.76
CA ASP A 134 14.05 -15.16 -3.91
C ASP A 134 13.80 -13.73 -3.39
N LYS A 135 14.53 -13.38 -2.34
CA LYS A 135 14.49 -12.02 -1.75
C LYS A 135 14.80 -10.91 -2.76
N ARG A 136 15.62 -11.18 -3.77
CA ARG A 136 16.00 -10.18 -4.78
C ARG A 136 14.82 -9.69 -5.60
N THR A 137 13.82 -10.52 -5.79
CA THR A 137 12.58 -10.17 -6.51
C THR A 137 11.68 -9.22 -5.73
N LEU A 138 11.96 -9.00 -4.44
CA LEU A 138 11.26 -8.03 -3.58
C LEU A 138 11.89 -6.64 -3.62
N LEU A 139 12.96 -6.45 -4.37
CA LEU A 139 13.44 -5.14 -4.78
C LEU A 139 12.65 -4.72 -6.01
N PHE A 140 11.67 -3.83 -5.81
CA PHE A 140 10.83 -3.36 -6.90
C PHE A 140 11.54 -2.22 -7.62
N ASP A 141 11.80 -2.43 -8.89
CA ASP A 141 12.36 -1.43 -9.79
C ASP A 141 11.26 -0.51 -10.36
N LYS A 142 11.67 0.57 -10.99
CA LYS A 142 10.78 1.55 -11.61
C LYS A 142 9.76 0.92 -12.55
N LYS A 143 10.18 -0.05 -13.37
CA LYS A 143 9.31 -0.74 -14.32
C LYS A 143 8.20 -1.52 -13.62
N ARG A 144 8.56 -2.33 -12.63
CA ARG A 144 7.61 -3.11 -11.85
C ARG A 144 6.62 -2.23 -11.07
N LEU A 145 7.08 -1.09 -10.56
CA LEU A 145 6.22 -0.14 -9.87
C LEU A 145 5.17 0.48 -10.80
N TYR A 146 5.52 0.78 -12.06
CA TYR A 146 4.55 1.21 -13.05
C TYR A 146 3.58 0.10 -13.45
N GLU A 147 4.04 -1.14 -13.63
CA GLU A 147 3.17 -2.30 -13.92
C GLU A 147 2.13 -2.51 -12.79
N ILE A 148 2.54 -2.35 -11.53
CA ILE A 148 1.63 -2.41 -10.38
C ILE A 148 0.66 -1.23 -10.41
N GLY A 149 1.15 -0.02 -10.63
CA GLY A 149 0.32 1.19 -10.71
C GLY A 149 -0.73 1.13 -11.81
N GLU A 150 -0.39 0.63 -12.98
CA GLU A 150 -1.31 0.44 -14.10
C GLU A 150 -2.35 -0.65 -13.81
N ARG A 151 -1.92 -1.80 -13.29
CA ARG A 151 -2.81 -2.92 -12.96
C ARG A 151 -3.84 -2.56 -11.90
N TYR A 152 -3.45 -1.80 -10.89
CA TYR A 152 -4.28 -1.41 -9.75
C TYR A 152 -4.67 0.07 -9.77
N LEU A 153 -4.72 0.69 -10.95
CA LEU A 153 -4.98 2.13 -11.10
C LEU A 153 -6.27 2.59 -10.41
N ALA A 154 -7.35 1.81 -10.54
CA ALA A 154 -8.62 2.13 -9.90
C ALA A 154 -8.53 2.11 -8.36
N ASP A 155 -7.78 1.16 -7.80
CA ASP A 155 -7.57 1.04 -6.36
C ASP A 155 -6.63 2.13 -5.85
N ALA A 156 -5.59 2.46 -6.61
CA ALA A 156 -4.66 3.54 -6.29
C ALA A 156 -5.36 4.90 -6.25
N LYS A 157 -6.24 5.19 -7.21
CA LYS A 157 -7.07 6.42 -7.22
C LYS A 157 -8.01 6.47 -6.01
N LYS A 158 -8.66 5.36 -5.64
CA LYS A 158 -9.51 5.28 -4.44
C LYS A 158 -8.73 5.48 -3.15
N TYR A 159 -7.51 4.94 -3.06
CA TYR A 159 -6.65 5.16 -1.92
C TYR A 159 -6.32 6.64 -1.74
N LEU A 160 -5.90 7.33 -2.80
CA LEU A 160 -5.60 8.76 -2.76
C LEU A 160 -6.82 9.58 -2.32
N TYR A 161 -8.00 9.24 -2.83
CA TYR A 161 -9.26 9.88 -2.44
C TYR A 161 -9.60 9.65 -0.96
N ALA A 162 -9.50 8.41 -0.47
CA ALA A 162 -9.84 8.04 0.91
C ALA A 162 -8.93 8.73 1.95
N HIS A 163 -7.73 9.17 1.58
CA HIS A 163 -6.78 9.86 2.46
C HIS A 163 -6.79 11.38 2.28
N ASN A 164 -7.83 11.96 1.64
CA ASN A 164 -7.93 13.39 1.34
C ASN A 164 -6.68 13.97 0.65
N GLN A 165 -5.94 13.14 -0.03
CA GLN A 165 -4.84 13.57 -0.90
C GLN A 165 -5.39 13.96 -2.28
N GLU A 166 -6.60 14.49 -2.25
CA GLU A 166 -7.28 15.12 -3.36
C GLU A 166 -6.60 16.46 -3.70
N LYS A 167 -5.35 16.37 -4.03
CA LYS A 167 -4.80 17.34 -4.97
C LYS A 167 -5.43 16.92 -6.29
N ASP A 168 -6.49 17.61 -6.66
CA ASP A 168 -7.20 17.40 -7.90
C ASP A 168 -6.20 16.99 -8.99
N ASP A 169 -6.58 16.04 -9.85
CA ASP A 169 -5.83 15.80 -11.09
C ASP A 169 -5.63 17.10 -11.87
N GLN A 170 -6.45 18.08 -11.58
CA GLN A 170 -6.37 19.46 -12.00
C GLN A 170 -5.15 20.17 -11.40
N ASP A 171 -4.96 20.16 -10.08
CA ASP A 171 -3.87 20.86 -9.38
C ASP A 171 -2.50 20.21 -9.68
N SER A 172 -2.44 18.90 -9.84
CA SER A 172 -1.20 18.25 -10.26
C SER A 172 -0.82 18.54 -11.71
N ARG A 173 -1.78 19.00 -12.51
CA ARG A 173 -1.55 19.48 -13.87
C ARG A 173 -1.27 20.99 -13.94
N ASP A 174 -1.54 21.74 -12.89
CA ASP A 174 -1.40 23.20 -12.89
C ASP A 174 0.03 23.67 -13.10
N TYR A 175 1.04 22.88 -12.73
CA TYR A 175 2.40 23.20 -13.13
C TYR A 175 2.61 23.19 -14.65
N ARG A 176 1.75 22.47 -15.42
CA ARG A 176 1.77 22.49 -16.88
C ARG A 176 1.26 23.81 -17.46
N TYR A 177 0.41 24.54 -16.72
CA TYR A 177 -0.08 25.85 -17.16
C TYR A 177 1.00 26.92 -17.12
N PHE A 178 2.01 26.76 -16.27
CA PHE A 178 3.14 27.69 -16.21
C PHE A 178 4.12 27.51 -17.37
N PHE A 179 4.00 26.43 -18.18
CA PHE A 179 4.89 26.15 -19.30
C PHE A 179 4.13 26.22 -20.61
N PRO A 180 4.75 26.77 -21.70
CA PRO A 180 4.14 26.78 -23.02
C PRO A 180 3.75 25.37 -23.48
N GLN A 181 2.61 25.22 -24.12
CA GLN A 181 2.10 23.92 -24.59
C GLN A 181 3.08 23.15 -25.49
N SER A 182 3.99 23.85 -26.17
CA SER A 182 5.07 23.25 -26.97
C SER A 182 6.06 22.43 -26.15
N VAL A 183 6.19 22.72 -24.83
CA VAL A 183 7.09 22.00 -23.90
C VAL A 183 6.34 20.88 -23.19
N GLN A 184 5.01 20.86 -23.25
CA GLN A 184 4.16 19.89 -22.54
C GLN A 184 4.01 18.53 -23.25
N LYS A 185 4.46 18.41 -24.51
CA LYS A 185 4.40 17.13 -25.21
C LYS A 185 5.45 16.18 -24.65
N PRO A 186 5.07 15.00 -24.13
CA PRO A 186 6.04 14.01 -23.71
C PRO A 186 6.88 13.60 -24.93
N THR A 187 8.17 13.80 -24.86
CA THR A 187 9.14 13.33 -25.87
C THR A 187 9.53 11.88 -25.65
N GLN A 188 9.02 11.27 -24.61
CA GLN A 188 9.26 9.85 -24.37
C GLN A 188 8.40 9.01 -25.31
N PRO A 189 8.99 8.04 -26.03
CA PRO A 189 8.21 7.06 -26.76
C PRO A 189 7.28 6.34 -25.75
N GLY A 190 6.00 6.27 -26.10
CA GLY A 190 5.03 5.49 -25.32
C GLY A 190 5.52 4.06 -25.07
N PRO A 191 4.95 3.33 -24.12
CA PRO A 191 5.38 1.98 -23.82
C PRO A 191 5.45 1.16 -25.10
N PRO A 192 6.50 0.36 -25.27
CA PRO A 192 6.69 -0.43 -26.46
C PRO A 192 5.46 -1.32 -26.70
N LYS A 193 4.89 -1.26 -27.92
CA LYS A 193 3.64 -1.93 -28.35
C LYS A 193 3.63 -3.47 -28.23
N HIS A 194 4.66 -4.07 -27.66
CA HIS A 194 4.79 -5.53 -27.50
C HIS A 194 4.44 -6.03 -26.08
N LEU A 195 3.73 -5.22 -25.29
CA LEU A 195 3.15 -5.63 -24.00
C LEU A 195 1.60 -5.71 -24.04
N THR A 196 1.02 -5.87 -25.24
CA THR A 196 -0.38 -6.26 -25.41
C THR A 196 -0.47 -7.74 -25.68
#